data_e653a244529896814534d3251b9e6fde
#
_entry.id   e653a244529896814534d3251b9e6fde
#
_cell.length_a   1.000
_cell.length_b   1.000
_cell.length_c   1.000
_cell.angle_alpha   90.00
_cell.angle_beta   90.00
_cell.angle_gamma   90.00
#
_symmetry.space_group_name_H-M   'P 1'
#
loop_
_entity.id
_entity.type
_entity.pdbx_description
1 polymer ?
#
loop_
_entity_poly.entity_id
_entity_poly.type
_entity_poly.pdbx_seq_one_letter_code
_entity_poly.pdbx_strand_id
1 'polypeptide(L)'
;MTLSGTSILIVGSTGGLGREFAQQLSARGAKLTLASTSAPKLGSLGIAGASAIGDVTKPGIPEHYVQTALDTFGRLDGVIYAAGAVAFGPIGDYTDEVLDALWQVNTRGWMSTLRAATPSLAASAAEGGSPFALSLSGVVAEAPTAGMAPYSAVKSALHSFGVAAGRELRRQGIRLVDARPGHTETELSLHPLAGSAPAFPAGLSPQKVVERIIHGLEAGEKDLPSSSFAGLS
;
A
#
# COMPACT_ATOMS: atom_id res chain seq x y z
N MET A 1 -13.48 -13.53 -3.77
CA MET A 1 -14.04 -13.24 -2.42
C MET A 1 -14.93 -12.01 -2.49
N THR A 2 -15.88 -11.83 -1.56
CA THR A 2 -16.57 -10.54 -1.41
C THR A 2 -15.81 -9.66 -0.44
N LEU A 3 -15.79 -8.34 -0.70
CA LEU A 3 -15.18 -7.35 0.20
C LEU A 3 -16.22 -6.67 1.11
N SER A 4 -17.51 -6.86 0.82
CA SER A 4 -18.59 -6.35 1.69
C SER A 4 -18.51 -6.93 3.10
N GLY A 5 -18.57 -6.07 4.11
CA GLY A 5 -18.49 -6.44 5.52
C GLY A 5 -17.08 -6.74 6.04
N THR A 6 -16.06 -6.86 5.17
CA THR A 6 -14.66 -7.10 5.58
C THR A 6 -14.06 -5.86 6.25
N SER A 7 -13.23 -6.06 7.28
CA SER A 7 -12.46 -4.99 7.95
C SER A 7 -11.11 -4.83 7.27
N ILE A 8 -10.86 -3.66 6.69
CA ILE A 8 -9.65 -3.37 5.89
C ILE A 8 -8.93 -2.15 6.44
N LEU A 9 -7.66 -2.30 6.77
CA LEU A 9 -6.74 -1.22 7.10
C LEU A 9 -6.09 -0.68 5.82
N ILE A 10 -6.17 0.64 5.59
CA ILE A 10 -5.51 1.33 4.47
C ILE A 10 -4.47 2.29 5.05
N VAL A 11 -3.19 1.94 4.91
CA VAL A 11 -2.06 2.80 5.32
C VAL A 11 -1.72 3.75 4.18
N GLY A 12 -1.72 5.06 4.48
CA GLY A 12 -1.56 6.10 3.45
C GLY A 12 -2.87 6.44 2.73
N SER A 13 -4.00 6.32 3.44
CA SER A 13 -5.37 6.51 2.91
C SER A 13 -5.67 7.91 2.36
N THR A 14 -4.85 8.90 2.66
CA THR A 14 -5.01 10.29 2.15
C THR A 14 -4.16 10.59 0.91
N GLY A 15 -3.29 9.68 0.49
CA GLY A 15 -2.54 9.77 -0.76
C GLY A 15 -3.37 9.40 -1.99
N GLY A 16 -2.85 9.61 -3.21
CA GLY A 16 -3.60 9.41 -4.44
C GLY A 16 -4.27 8.05 -4.55
N LEU A 17 -3.50 6.96 -4.55
CA LEU A 17 -4.06 5.60 -4.61
C LEU A 17 -4.81 5.21 -3.32
N GLY A 18 -4.31 5.64 -2.16
CA GLY A 18 -4.96 5.33 -0.88
C GLY A 18 -6.38 5.89 -0.78
N ARG A 19 -6.60 7.11 -1.31
CA ARG A 19 -7.93 7.75 -1.40
C ARG A 19 -8.85 6.96 -2.32
N GLU A 20 -8.36 6.56 -3.48
CA GLU A 20 -9.13 5.74 -4.41
C GLU A 20 -9.52 4.38 -3.81
N PHE A 21 -8.60 3.71 -3.10
CA PHE A 21 -8.94 2.50 -2.36
C PHE A 21 -10.03 2.75 -1.33
N ALA A 22 -9.92 3.81 -0.54
CA ALA A 22 -10.89 4.15 0.48
C ALA A 22 -12.29 4.39 -0.11
N GLN A 23 -12.39 5.14 -1.21
CA GLN A 23 -13.64 5.42 -1.90
C GLN A 23 -14.27 4.16 -2.47
N GLN A 24 -13.50 3.39 -3.25
CA GLN A 24 -14.04 2.23 -3.95
C GLN A 24 -14.39 1.07 -3.02
N LEU A 25 -13.61 0.88 -1.93
CA LEU A 25 -13.91 -0.15 -0.93
C LEU A 25 -15.09 0.23 -0.04
N SER A 26 -15.22 1.51 0.33
CA SER A 26 -16.40 2.03 1.03
C SER A 26 -17.67 1.81 0.20
N ALA A 27 -17.63 2.10 -1.10
CA ALA A 27 -18.76 1.85 -2.01
C ALA A 27 -19.13 0.36 -2.12
N ARG A 28 -18.19 -0.56 -1.86
CA ARG A 28 -18.42 -2.02 -1.81
C ARG A 28 -18.86 -2.52 -0.43
N GLY A 29 -19.04 -1.63 0.54
CA GLY A 29 -19.50 -1.98 1.87
C GLY A 29 -18.42 -2.56 2.81
N ALA A 30 -17.14 -2.34 2.51
CA ALA A 30 -16.06 -2.68 3.44
C ALA A 30 -16.06 -1.73 4.66
N LYS A 31 -15.63 -2.25 5.81
CA LYS A 31 -15.39 -1.48 7.03
C LYS A 31 -13.94 -1.02 7.02
N LEU A 32 -13.71 0.30 7.04
CA LEU A 32 -12.39 0.86 6.79
C LEU A 32 -11.72 1.42 8.04
N THR A 33 -10.46 1.07 8.25
CA THR A 33 -9.54 1.81 9.11
C THR A 33 -8.62 2.62 8.22
N LEU A 34 -8.73 3.94 8.33
CA LEU A 34 -8.03 4.91 7.48
C LEU A 34 -6.83 5.45 8.24
N ALA A 35 -5.62 5.06 7.82
CA ALA A 35 -4.37 5.47 8.47
C ALA A 35 -3.64 6.55 7.67
N SER A 36 -3.25 7.62 8.35
CA SER A 36 -2.53 8.77 7.77
C SER A 36 -1.75 9.54 8.83
N THR A 37 -0.76 10.32 8.41
CA THR A 37 -0.04 11.27 9.27
C THR A 37 -0.85 12.54 9.55
N SER A 38 -1.95 12.79 8.83
CA SER A 38 -2.70 14.05 8.87
C SER A 38 -4.18 13.84 9.21
N ALA A 39 -4.55 14.22 10.43
CA ALA A 39 -5.95 14.21 10.87
C ALA A 39 -6.86 15.12 10.00
N PRO A 40 -6.47 16.36 9.63
CA PRO A 40 -7.28 17.19 8.76
C PRO A 40 -7.55 16.55 7.37
N LYS A 41 -6.52 15.94 6.76
CA LYS A 41 -6.70 15.24 5.48
C LYS A 41 -7.62 14.03 5.59
N LEU A 42 -7.57 13.28 6.71
CA LEU A 42 -8.51 12.17 6.95
C LEU A 42 -9.95 12.69 7.08
N GLY A 43 -10.17 13.74 7.87
CA GLY A 43 -11.49 14.33 8.03
C GLY A 43 -12.09 14.83 6.72
N SER A 44 -11.25 15.35 5.80
CA SER A 44 -11.69 15.84 4.49
C SER A 44 -12.03 14.74 3.47
N LEU A 45 -11.72 13.47 3.74
CA LEU A 45 -12.08 12.37 2.83
C LEU A 45 -13.59 12.18 2.72
N GLY A 46 -14.35 12.49 3.78
CA GLY A 46 -15.79 12.26 3.81
C GLY A 46 -16.21 10.79 3.75
N ILE A 47 -15.30 9.88 4.10
CA ILE A 47 -15.50 8.42 4.06
C ILE A 47 -15.70 7.92 5.48
N ALA A 48 -16.77 7.14 5.70
CA ALA A 48 -17.02 6.51 6.98
C ALA A 48 -15.96 5.45 7.30
N GLY A 49 -15.43 5.49 8.53
CA GLY A 49 -14.40 4.54 8.97
C GLY A 49 -13.73 4.98 10.27
N ALA A 50 -12.91 4.10 10.83
CA ALA A 50 -12.05 4.42 11.95
C ALA A 50 -10.82 5.22 11.45
N SER A 51 -10.42 6.25 12.20
CA SER A 51 -9.24 7.05 11.89
C SER A 51 -8.06 6.64 12.75
N ALA A 52 -6.95 6.30 12.14
CA ALA A 52 -5.71 5.94 12.81
C ALA A 52 -4.60 6.95 12.42
N ILE A 53 -4.25 7.85 13.34
CA ILE A 53 -3.30 8.92 13.08
C ILE A 53 -1.91 8.50 13.53
N GLY A 54 -0.92 8.66 12.65
CA GLY A 54 0.48 8.40 12.99
C GLY A 54 1.39 8.36 11.76
N ASP A 55 2.68 8.33 12.03
CA ASP A 55 3.73 8.14 11.02
C ASP A 55 4.17 6.66 11.08
N VAL A 56 3.91 5.91 10.03
CA VAL A 56 4.21 4.47 9.94
C VAL A 56 5.70 4.14 10.15
N THR A 57 6.58 5.13 10.02
CA THR A 57 8.02 4.95 10.26
C THR A 57 8.38 4.93 11.75
N LYS A 58 7.47 5.34 12.62
CA LYS A 58 7.70 5.43 14.08
C LYS A 58 7.35 4.12 14.78
N PRO A 59 8.13 3.73 15.81
CA PRO A 59 7.84 2.56 16.62
C PRO A 59 6.43 2.62 17.24
N GLY A 60 5.73 1.48 17.25
CA GLY A 60 4.40 1.35 17.84
C GLY A 60 3.24 1.83 16.97
N ILE A 61 3.51 2.60 15.90
CA ILE A 61 2.45 3.11 15.02
C ILE A 61 1.81 2.02 14.16
N PRO A 62 2.56 1.07 13.55
CA PRO A 62 1.91 -0.06 12.86
C PRO A 62 0.97 -0.86 13.76
N GLU A 63 1.38 -1.12 15.00
CA GLU A 63 0.57 -1.78 16.02
C GLU A 63 -0.67 -0.96 16.39
N HIS A 64 -0.54 0.36 16.56
CA HIS A 64 -1.66 1.27 16.79
C HIS A 64 -2.69 1.22 15.66
N TYR A 65 -2.27 1.16 14.40
CA TYR A 65 -3.18 1.06 13.26
C TYR A 65 -4.03 -0.23 13.31
N VAL A 66 -3.37 -1.35 13.61
CA VAL A 66 -4.05 -2.64 13.74
C VAL A 66 -5.00 -2.63 14.93
N GLN A 67 -4.56 -2.10 16.08
CA GLN A 67 -5.38 -2.02 17.27
C GLN A 67 -6.63 -1.16 17.04
N THR A 68 -6.52 -0.05 16.31
CA THR A 68 -7.67 0.80 15.95
C THR A 68 -8.72 0.00 15.15
N ALA A 69 -8.27 -0.87 14.23
CA ALA A 69 -9.19 -1.73 13.48
C ALA A 69 -9.90 -2.74 14.41
N LEU A 70 -9.15 -3.36 15.31
CA LEU A 70 -9.68 -4.34 16.26
C LEU A 70 -10.65 -3.72 17.25
N ASP A 71 -10.33 -2.56 17.82
CA ASP A 71 -11.19 -1.85 18.77
C ASP A 71 -12.51 -1.41 18.13
N THR A 72 -12.47 -1.06 16.83
CA THR A 72 -13.66 -0.55 16.14
C THR A 72 -14.51 -1.66 15.53
N PHE A 73 -13.89 -2.68 14.94
CA PHE A 73 -14.59 -3.68 14.14
C PHE A 73 -14.48 -5.11 14.67
N GLY A 74 -13.67 -5.33 15.72
CA GLY A 74 -13.45 -6.63 16.34
C GLY A 74 -12.60 -7.61 15.53
N ARG A 75 -12.18 -7.22 14.30
CA ARG A 75 -11.44 -8.09 13.38
C ARG A 75 -10.63 -7.28 12.35
N LEU A 76 -9.68 -7.94 11.70
CA LEU A 76 -8.95 -7.41 10.56
C LEU A 76 -8.86 -8.49 9.46
N ASP A 77 -9.39 -8.18 8.28
CA ASP A 77 -9.47 -9.11 7.14
C ASP A 77 -8.55 -8.70 5.99
N GLY A 78 -8.15 -7.43 5.95
CA GLY A 78 -7.29 -6.94 4.89
C GLY A 78 -6.38 -5.80 5.33
N VAL A 79 -5.19 -5.74 4.71
CA VAL A 79 -4.27 -4.60 4.83
C VAL A 79 -3.88 -4.15 3.44
N ILE A 80 -3.99 -2.85 3.17
CA ILE A 80 -3.53 -2.20 1.95
C ILE A 80 -2.46 -1.17 2.34
N TYR A 81 -1.25 -1.35 1.83
CA TYR A 81 -0.16 -0.42 2.07
C TYR A 81 0.03 0.49 0.86
N ALA A 82 -0.58 1.67 0.93
CA ALA A 82 -0.53 2.71 -0.09
C ALA A 82 0.37 3.91 0.31
N ALA A 83 1.04 3.83 1.46
CA ALA A 83 2.04 4.82 1.83
C ALA A 83 3.31 4.65 0.98
N GLY A 84 3.87 5.76 0.54
CA GLY A 84 5.10 5.74 -0.25
C GLY A 84 5.72 7.13 -0.35
N ALA A 85 7.01 7.15 -0.64
CA ALA A 85 7.77 8.36 -0.95
C ALA A 85 8.65 8.07 -2.16
N VAL A 86 8.94 9.10 -2.95
CA VAL A 86 9.77 9.03 -4.15
C VAL A 86 10.87 10.07 -4.09
N ALA A 87 11.97 9.83 -4.77
CA ALA A 87 13.01 10.82 -5.02
C ALA A 87 13.58 10.61 -6.42
N PHE A 88 14.05 11.70 -7.01
CA PHE A 88 14.60 11.74 -8.37
C PHE A 88 15.99 12.37 -8.36
N GLY A 89 16.86 11.95 -9.26
CA GLY A 89 18.18 12.54 -9.48
C GLY A 89 19.27 11.50 -9.74
N PRO A 90 20.48 11.95 -10.10
CA PRO A 90 21.64 11.09 -10.23
C PRO A 90 22.11 10.58 -8.86
N ILE A 91 22.76 9.43 -8.82
CA ILE A 91 23.13 8.74 -7.58
C ILE A 91 24.01 9.60 -6.65
N GLY A 92 24.82 10.51 -7.20
CA GLY A 92 25.69 11.37 -6.41
C GLY A 92 24.98 12.51 -5.65
N ASP A 93 23.72 12.78 -5.94
CA ASP A 93 22.96 13.89 -5.35
C ASP A 93 22.09 13.46 -4.15
N TYR A 94 22.04 12.16 -3.85
CA TYR A 94 21.24 11.66 -2.72
C TYR A 94 22.02 11.77 -1.41
N THR A 95 21.38 12.33 -0.40
CA THR A 95 21.90 12.31 0.98
C THR A 95 21.46 11.03 1.73
N ASP A 96 22.16 10.66 2.79
CA ASP A 96 21.81 9.50 3.62
C ASP A 96 20.40 9.64 4.20
N GLU A 97 19.96 10.86 4.56
CA GLU A 97 18.62 11.11 5.09
C GLU A 97 17.53 10.79 4.05
N VAL A 98 17.77 11.09 2.77
CA VAL A 98 16.83 10.75 1.68
C VAL A 98 16.79 9.26 1.46
N LEU A 99 17.95 8.57 1.49
CA LEU A 99 18.04 7.12 1.36
C LEU A 99 17.31 6.42 2.50
N ASP A 100 17.53 6.88 3.74
CA ASP A 100 16.86 6.36 4.93
C ASP A 100 15.34 6.59 4.87
N ALA A 101 14.90 7.78 4.48
CA ALA A 101 13.49 8.11 4.37
C ALA A 101 12.79 7.23 3.31
N LEU A 102 13.41 7.03 2.16
CA LEU A 102 12.89 6.11 1.13
C LEU A 102 12.72 4.68 1.67
N TRP A 103 13.76 4.17 2.37
CA TRP A 103 13.71 2.84 2.97
C TRP A 103 12.64 2.73 4.06
N GLN A 104 12.60 3.70 4.98
CA GLN A 104 11.69 3.69 6.12
C GLN A 104 10.22 3.69 5.67
N VAL A 105 9.86 4.54 4.70
CA VAL A 105 8.49 4.64 4.25
C VAL A 105 8.10 3.48 3.34
N ASN A 106 8.91 3.21 2.28
CA ASN A 106 8.46 2.26 1.25
C ASN A 106 8.59 0.80 1.66
N THR A 107 9.63 0.45 2.44
CA THR A 107 9.98 -0.96 2.70
C THR A 107 9.77 -1.33 4.16
N ARG A 108 10.47 -0.66 5.09
CA ARG A 108 10.39 -1.01 6.51
C ARG A 108 9.00 -0.79 7.08
N GLY A 109 8.33 0.31 6.71
CA GLY A 109 6.96 0.60 7.16
C GLY A 109 5.98 -0.51 6.77
N TRP A 110 6.10 -1.03 5.54
CA TRP A 110 5.33 -2.21 5.12
C TRP A 110 5.66 -3.44 5.96
N MET A 111 6.95 -3.78 6.10
CA MET A 111 7.37 -4.94 6.89
C MET A 111 6.83 -4.89 8.32
N SER A 112 6.90 -3.71 8.95
CA SER A 112 6.39 -3.49 10.31
C SER A 112 4.87 -3.60 10.37
N THR A 113 4.15 -3.05 9.39
CA THR A 113 2.68 -3.14 9.31
C THR A 113 2.23 -4.59 9.11
N LEU A 114 2.86 -5.32 8.20
CA LEU A 114 2.53 -6.72 7.95
C LEU A 114 2.81 -7.58 9.19
N ARG A 115 3.94 -7.38 9.86
CA ARG A 115 4.27 -8.06 11.12
C ARG A 115 3.18 -7.81 12.18
N ALA A 116 2.78 -6.55 12.37
CA ALA A 116 1.74 -6.19 13.34
C ALA A 116 0.37 -6.79 12.99
N ALA A 117 0.02 -6.85 11.70
CA ALA A 117 -1.28 -7.34 11.23
C ALA A 117 -1.38 -8.87 11.17
N THR A 118 -0.25 -9.57 11.03
CA THR A 118 -0.22 -11.03 10.82
C THR A 118 -1.07 -11.82 11.83
N PRO A 119 -1.00 -11.59 13.15
CA PRO A 119 -1.80 -12.35 14.11
C PRO A 119 -3.31 -12.21 13.87
N SER A 120 -3.77 -10.98 13.58
CA SER A 120 -5.20 -10.69 13.35
C SER A 120 -5.68 -11.25 12.01
N LEU A 121 -4.86 -11.18 10.97
CA LEU A 121 -5.16 -11.82 9.68
C LEU A 121 -5.23 -13.34 9.81
N ALA A 122 -4.33 -13.96 10.58
CA ALA A 122 -4.36 -15.40 10.84
C ALA A 122 -5.62 -15.80 11.62
N ALA A 123 -6.06 -15.00 12.60
CA ALA A 123 -7.32 -15.21 13.29
C ALA A 123 -8.51 -15.14 12.34
N SER A 124 -8.55 -14.15 11.43
CA SER A 124 -9.59 -14.08 10.39
C SER A 124 -9.61 -15.33 9.51
N ALA A 125 -8.44 -15.86 9.12
CA ALA A 125 -8.36 -17.11 8.35
C ALA A 125 -8.90 -18.31 9.13
N ALA A 126 -8.58 -18.41 10.42
CA ALA A 126 -9.04 -19.50 11.28
C ALA A 126 -10.57 -19.48 11.48
N GLU A 127 -11.20 -18.31 11.37
CA GLU A 127 -12.65 -18.12 11.39
C GLU A 127 -13.32 -18.35 10.02
N GLY A 128 -12.57 -18.84 9.02
CA GLY A 128 -13.09 -19.12 7.67
C GLY A 128 -13.10 -17.89 6.76
N GLY A 129 -12.47 -16.79 7.15
CA GLY A 129 -12.25 -15.63 6.30
C GLY A 129 -11.25 -15.89 5.19
N SER A 130 -11.10 -14.92 4.31
CA SER A 130 -10.11 -14.96 3.21
C SER A 130 -9.19 -13.74 3.30
N PRO A 131 -8.37 -13.63 4.36
CA PRO A 131 -7.59 -12.44 4.63
C PRO A 131 -6.50 -12.20 3.58
N PHE A 132 -6.19 -10.92 3.37
CA PHE A 132 -5.16 -10.51 2.43
C PHE A 132 -4.30 -9.36 2.95
N ALA A 133 -3.11 -9.22 2.37
CA ALA A 133 -2.25 -8.06 2.53
C ALA A 133 -1.73 -7.64 1.16
N LEU A 134 -1.86 -6.35 0.83
CA LEU A 134 -1.49 -5.79 -0.47
C LEU A 134 -0.38 -4.76 -0.31
N SER A 135 0.68 -4.93 -1.11
CA SER A 135 1.74 -3.94 -1.33
C SER A 135 1.69 -3.35 -2.75
N LEU A 136 2.26 -2.16 -2.90
CA LEU A 136 2.40 -1.45 -4.16
C LEU A 136 3.89 -1.24 -4.44
N SER A 137 4.55 -2.22 -5.07
CA SER A 137 5.97 -2.08 -5.42
C SER A 137 6.19 -1.28 -6.71
N GLY A 138 5.23 -1.33 -7.63
CA GLY A 138 5.27 -0.57 -8.88
C GLY A 138 6.21 -1.15 -9.93
N VAL A 139 6.08 -0.67 -11.17
CA VAL A 139 6.86 -1.15 -12.31
C VAL A 139 8.38 -1.01 -12.11
N VAL A 140 8.84 -0.05 -11.31
CA VAL A 140 10.27 0.16 -11.03
C VAL A 140 10.90 -1.00 -10.23
N ALA A 141 10.09 -1.88 -9.65
CA ALA A 141 10.58 -3.12 -9.05
C ALA A 141 10.89 -4.20 -10.11
N GLU A 142 10.25 -4.13 -11.29
CA GLU A 142 10.49 -5.01 -12.45
C GLU A 142 11.55 -4.41 -13.40
N ALA A 143 11.48 -3.11 -13.61
CA ALA A 143 12.34 -2.35 -14.54
C ALA A 143 12.97 -1.14 -13.83
N PRO A 144 14.08 -1.34 -13.09
CA PRO A 144 14.79 -0.26 -12.41
C PRO A 144 15.17 0.85 -13.37
N THR A 145 14.93 2.11 -12.98
CA THR A 145 15.00 3.27 -13.87
C THR A 145 16.12 4.22 -13.47
N ALA A 146 16.91 4.69 -14.45
CA ALA A 146 17.91 5.71 -14.23
C ALA A 146 17.29 7.01 -13.68
N GLY A 147 18.00 7.70 -12.78
CA GLY A 147 17.46 8.86 -12.05
C GLY A 147 16.48 8.51 -10.94
N MET A 148 16.23 7.23 -10.70
CA MET A 148 15.37 6.70 -9.63
C MET A 148 16.02 5.49 -8.94
N ALA A 149 17.35 5.38 -8.97
CA ALA A 149 18.05 4.17 -8.52
C ALA A 149 17.72 3.79 -7.05
N PRO A 150 17.77 4.68 -6.04
CA PRO A 150 17.39 4.34 -4.68
C PRO A 150 15.91 3.97 -4.54
N TYR A 151 15.01 4.68 -5.25
CA TYR A 151 13.58 4.35 -5.24
C TYR A 151 13.32 2.98 -5.86
N SER A 152 13.97 2.67 -6.99
CA SER A 152 13.88 1.34 -7.61
C SER A 152 14.39 0.25 -6.66
N ALA A 153 15.49 0.50 -5.95
CA ALA A 153 16.07 -0.44 -4.99
C ALA A 153 15.09 -0.76 -3.83
N VAL A 154 14.48 0.26 -3.21
CA VAL A 154 13.52 0.03 -2.10
C VAL A 154 12.24 -0.65 -2.59
N LYS A 155 11.79 -0.37 -3.81
CA LYS A 155 10.62 -1.03 -4.42
C LYS A 155 10.93 -2.49 -4.81
N SER A 156 12.13 -2.77 -5.30
CA SER A 156 12.59 -4.15 -5.55
C SER A 156 12.73 -4.93 -4.25
N ALA A 157 13.22 -4.31 -3.18
CA ALA A 157 13.27 -4.92 -1.85
C ALA A 157 11.87 -5.24 -1.31
N LEU A 158 10.91 -4.32 -1.51
CA LEU A 158 9.50 -4.52 -1.15
C LEU A 158 8.92 -5.73 -1.88
N HIS A 159 9.10 -5.82 -3.20
CA HIS A 159 8.67 -6.95 -4.01
C HIS A 159 9.31 -8.27 -3.54
N SER A 160 10.65 -8.30 -3.42
CA SER A 160 11.39 -9.50 -2.99
C SER A 160 10.94 -10.00 -1.62
N PHE A 161 10.75 -9.07 -0.66
CA PHE A 161 10.17 -9.38 0.65
C PHE A 161 8.78 -10.00 0.51
N GLY A 162 7.91 -9.42 -0.34
CA GLY A 162 6.56 -9.92 -0.59
C GLY A 162 6.54 -11.35 -1.11
N VAL A 163 7.46 -11.69 -2.03
CA VAL A 163 7.59 -13.06 -2.56
C VAL A 163 7.94 -14.07 -1.45
N ALA A 164 8.89 -13.73 -0.57
CA ALA A 164 9.30 -14.61 0.52
C ALA A 164 8.21 -14.73 1.59
N ALA A 165 7.74 -13.59 2.11
CA ALA A 165 6.70 -13.54 3.15
C ALA A 165 5.39 -14.19 2.69
N GLY A 166 5.02 -14.04 1.41
CA GLY A 166 3.82 -14.66 0.85
C GLY A 166 3.84 -16.21 0.90
N ARG A 167 5.03 -16.82 0.82
CA ARG A 167 5.19 -18.28 0.98
C ARG A 167 4.95 -18.71 2.44
N GLU A 168 5.39 -17.89 3.40
CA GLU A 168 5.23 -18.15 4.84
C GLU A 168 3.76 -17.95 5.25
N LEU A 169 3.17 -16.83 4.87
CA LEU A 169 1.81 -16.42 5.24
C LEU A 169 0.73 -17.30 4.63
N ARG A 170 0.98 -17.88 3.45
CA ARG A 170 0.06 -18.83 2.82
C ARG A 170 -0.25 -20.04 3.73
N ARG A 171 0.72 -20.48 4.55
CA ARG A 171 0.50 -21.58 5.51
C ARG A 171 -0.45 -21.20 6.64
N GLN A 172 -0.63 -19.89 6.86
CA GLN A 172 -1.57 -19.32 7.83
C GLN A 172 -2.90 -18.87 7.17
N GLY A 173 -3.14 -19.24 5.91
CA GLY A 173 -4.33 -18.85 5.18
C GLY A 173 -4.37 -17.40 4.71
N ILE A 174 -3.26 -16.66 4.81
CA ILE A 174 -3.17 -15.24 4.44
C ILE A 174 -2.63 -15.13 3.02
N ARG A 175 -3.32 -14.38 2.16
CA ARG A 175 -2.90 -14.09 0.80
C ARG A 175 -2.13 -12.77 0.75
N LEU A 176 -0.86 -12.82 0.39
CA LEU A 176 -0.07 -11.63 0.08
C LEU A 176 -0.17 -11.35 -1.42
N VAL A 177 -0.44 -10.10 -1.77
CA VAL A 177 -0.56 -9.61 -3.14
C VAL A 177 0.39 -8.43 -3.33
N ASP A 178 1.10 -8.41 -4.44
CA ASP A 178 1.94 -7.27 -4.82
C ASP A 178 1.47 -6.73 -6.17
N ALA A 179 1.18 -5.43 -6.23
CA ALA A 179 0.77 -4.76 -7.45
C ALA A 179 1.89 -3.85 -7.96
N ARG A 180 2.15 -3.95 -9.28
CA ARG A 180 3.24 -3.23 -9.94
C ARG A 180 2.74 -2.32 -11.08
N PRO A 181 1.82 -1.37 -10.78
CA PRO A 181 1.37 -0.43 -11.79
C PRO A 181 2.54 0.43 -12.30
N GLY A 182 2.42 0.92 -13.53
CA GLY A 182 3.29 1.93 -14.10
C GLY A 182 3.09 3.31 -13.45
N HIS A 183 3.70 4.34 -14.06
CA HIS A 183 3.43 5.71 -13.64
C HIS A 183 1.93 5.96 -13.59
N THR A 184 1.46 6.43 -12.46
CA THR A 184 0.05 6.68 -12.18
C THR A 184 -0.12 8.14 -11.77
N GLU A 185 -1.10 8.84 -12.34
CA GLU A 185 -1.34 10.28 -12.15
C GLU A 185 -1.79 10.57 -10.71
N THR A 186 -0.81 10.74 -9.83
CA THR A 186 -1.01 11.07 -8.41
C THR A 186 -0.07 12.20 -7.99
N GLU A 187 -0.32 12.80 -6.85
CA GLU A 187 0.53 13.85 -6.28
C GLU A 187 1.92 13.34 -5.82
N LEU A 188 2.18 12.03 -5.84
CA LEU A 188 3.43 11.45 -5.34
C LEU A 188 4.66 12.04 -6.04
N SER A 189 4.62 12.14 -7.36
CA SER A 189 5.71 12.69 -8.17
C SER A 189 5.87 14.21 -8.06
N LEU A 190 4.84 14.90 -7.56
CA LEU A 190 4.85 16.36 -7.36
C LEU A 190 5.50 16.75 -6.02
N HIS A 191 5.63 15.81 -5.09
CA HIS A 191 6.20 16.03 -3.76
C HIS A 191 7.34 15.04 -3.46
N PRO A 192 8.41 15.01 -4.28
CA PRO A 192 9.54 14.11 -4.05
C PRO A 192 10.34 14.54 -2.82
N LEU A 193 11.03 13.58 -2.19
CA LEU A 193 11.95 13.85 -1.08
C LEU A 193 13.22 14.58 -1.55
N ALA A 194 13.61 14.38 -2.81
CA ALA A 194 14.73 15.05 -3.45
C ALA A 194 14.54 15.09 -4.96
N GLY A 195 15.14 16.09 -5.62
CA GLY A 195 15.09 16.28 -7.05
C GLY A 195 13.72 16.71 -7.56
N SER A 196 13.49 16.48 -8.84
CA SER A 196 12.22 16.76 -9.52
C SER A 196 11.88 15.63 -10.48
N ALA A 197 10.58 15.38 -10.63
CA ALA A 197 10.10 14.37 -11.57
C ALA A 197 10.54 14.72 -13.01
N PRO A 198 11.01 13.75 -13.78
CA PRO A 198 11.22 13.95 -15.21
C PRO A 198 9.85 14.15 -15.91
N ALA A 199 9.89 14.61 -17.17
CA ALA A 199 8.69 14.63 -17.99
C ALA A 199 8.24 13.19 -18.29
N PHE A 200 7.30 12.69 -17.51
CA PHE A 200 6.68 11.38 -17.76
C PHE A 200 5.69 11.47 -18.93
N PRO A 201 5.54 10.40 -19.72
CA PRO A 201 4.35 10.24 -20.56
C PRO A 201 3.08 10.27 -19.71
N ALA A 202 1.92 10.48 -20.33
CA ALA A 202 0.63 10.37 -19.65
C ALA A 202 0.53 9.06 -18.88
N GLY A 203 0.29 9.17 -17.57
CA GLY A 203 0.25 8.05 -16.65
C GLY A 203 -1.08 7.31 -16.67
N LEU A 204 -1.15 6.27 -15.87
CA LEU A 204 -2.35 5.48 -15.65
C LEU A 204 -3.35 6.27 -14.79
N SER A 205 -4.65 6.06 -15.03
CA SER A 205 -5.71 6.60 -14.17
C SER A 205 -5.67 5.94 -12.78
N PRO A 206 -5.55 6.70 -11.68
CA PRO A 206 -5.58 6.14 -10.33
C PRO A 206 -6.83 5.32 -10.05
N GLN A 207 -7.98 5.79 -10.55
CA GLN A 207 -9.26 5.12 -10.40
C GLN A 207 -9.23 3.74 -11.07
N LYS A 208 -8.79 3.65 -12.33
CA LYS A 208 -8.72 2.38 -13.08
C LYS A 208 -7.69 1.41 -12.49
N VAL A 209 -6.55 1.95 -12.03
CA VAL A 209 -5.51 1.13 -11.35
C VAL A 209 -6.08 0.49 -10.09
N VAL A 210 -6.75 1.25 -9.23
CA VAL A 210 -7.35 0.72 -8.01
C VAL A 210 -8.48 -0.26 -8.31
N GLU A 211 -9.34 0.05 -9.29
CA GLU A 211 -10.40 -0.86 -9.73
C GLU A 211 -9.84 -2.20 -10.20
N ARG A 212 -8.75 -2.19 -11.00
CA ARG A 212 -8.07 -3.41 -11.44
C ARG A 212 -7.49 -4.21 -10.26
N ILE A 213 -6.91 -3.53 -9.28
CA ILE A 213 -6.37 -4.19 -8.09
C ILE A 213 -7.49 -4.82 -7.26
N ILE A 214 -8.56 -4.10 -7.02
CA ILE A 214 -9.72 -4.60 -6.26
C ILE A 214 -10.32 -5.82 -6.97
N HIS A 215 -10.50 -5.76 -8.30
CA HIS A 215 -10.95 -6.91 -9.08
C HIS A 215 -10.03 -8.12 -8.90
N GLY A 216 -8.71 -7.92 -8.93
CA GLY A 216 -7.74 -8.98 -8.67
C GLY A 216 -7.86 -9.57 -7.25
N LEU A 217 -8.08 -8.72 -6.25
CA LEU A 217 -8.34 -9.18 -4.88
C LEU A 217 -9.60 -10.05 -4.81
N GLU A 218 -10.71 -9.63 -5.43
CA GLU A 218 -11.97 -10.36 -5.47
C GLU A 218 -11.85 -11.69 -6.23
N ALA A 219 -11.10 -11.69 -7.35
CA ALA A 219 -10.82 -12.86 -8.17
C ALA A 219 -9.82 -13.85 -7.54
N GLY A 220 -9.16 -13.48 -6.46
CA GLY A 220 -8.18 -14.35 -5.78
C GLY A 220 -6.78 -14.32 -6.40
N GLU A 221 -6.47 -13.32 -7.22
CA GLU A 221 -5.13 -13.15 -7.78
C GLU A 221 -4.09 -12.95 -6.68
N LYS A 222 -2.88 -13.45 -6.92
CA LYS A 222 -1.77 -13.43 -5.94
C LYS A 222 -0.66 -12.48 -6.36
N ASP A 223 -0.66 -12.08 -7.62
CA ASP A 223 0.36 -11.25 -8.23
C ASP A 223 -0.26 -10.40 -9.33
N LEU A 224 0.07 -9.10 -9.34
CA LEU A 224 -0.43 -8.14 -10.32
C LEU A 224 0.76 -7.45 -10.97
N PRO A 225 1.43 -8.12 -11.95
CA PRO A 225 2.58 -7.55 -12.66
C PRO A 225 2.19 -6.30 -13.44
N SER A 226 3.18 -5.54 -13.91
CA SER A 226 2.95 -4.30 -14.67
C SER A 226 2.09 -4.53 -15.91
N SER A 227 2.18 -5.69 -16.54
CA SER A 227 1.33 -6.09 -17.66
C SER A 227 -0.15 -6.17 -17.33
N SER A 228 -0.53 -6.36 -16.06
CA SER A 228 -1.92 -6.36 -15.59
C SER A 228 -2.59 -4.99 -15.67
N PHE A 229 -1.81 -3.92 -15.87
CA PHE A 229 -2.26 -2.53 -15.92
C PHE A 229 -2.16 -1.91 -17.31
N ALA A 230 -1.81 -2.69 -18.34
CA ALA A 230 -1.73 -2.20 -19.71
C ALA A 230 -3.07 -1.64 -20.18
N GLY A 231 -3.04 -0.46 -20.82
CA GLY A 231 -4.25 0.19 -21.38
C GLY A 231 -5.16 0.88 -20.36
N LEU A 232 -4.72 1.11 -19.13
CA LEU A 232 -5.51 1.80 -18.09
C LEU A 232 -5.28 3.33 -18.02
N SER A 233 -4.80 3.94 -19.10
CA SER A 233 -4.66 5.39 -19.19
C SER A 233 -6.00 6.10 -19.13
#